data_3c1e6a7c2982afe5b165aaf683efb18e
#
_entry.id   3c1e6a7c2982afe5b165aaf683efb18e
#
_cell.length_a   1.000
_cell.length_b   1.000
_cell.length_c   1.000
_cell.angle_alpha   90.00
_cell.angle_beta   90.00
_cell.angle_gamma   90.00
#
_symmetry.space_group_name_H-M   'P 1'
#
loop_
_entity.id
_entity.type
_entity.pdbx_description
1 polymer ?
#
loop_
_entity_poly.entity_id
_entity_poly.type
_entity_poly.pdbx_seq_one_letter_code
_entity_poly.pdbx_strand_id
1 'polypeptide(L)'
;MNRRKFISGVTSAFLLSISSQLMASDTSETEHKSHDMSKMPENWTKDEQIAMLIYPGFTALDLIGPQYMFAGLMGAKVHIVSETLKPITSDTNITIIPTTTYDKVPDNLSVLFIPGGGESVIKALSNEKLMNFVRKKGSKAKFITSTCTGSLILAGAGLLNGYKATSHWVARDALSAGGAIPIDERVVIDRNRITGAGVTAGIDLGLTVVSLLRDNLYAQTLQLLAEYAPKPPFNAGTPITAPKEAVEIITSMFGNYTKNAQNTVKKALI
;
A
#
# COMPACT_ATOMS: atom_id res chain seq x y z
N MET A 1 10.31 25.21 -54.56
CA MET A 1 11.49 24.79 -55.37
C MET A 1 11.89 23.40 -54.90
N ASN A 2 11.65 22.42 -55.78
CA ASN A 2 11.93 20.98 -55.59
C ASN A 2 13.45 20.71 -55.49
N ARG A 3 13.85 19.78 -54.61
CA ARG A 3 14.95 18.89 -54.93
C ARG A 3 14.74 17.51 -54.28
N ARG A 4 14.08 16.64 -55.03
CA ARG A 4 14.20 15.17 -54.98
C ARG A 4 15.39 14.75 -55.87
N LYS A 5 15.91 13.55 -55.55
CA LYS A 5 16.65 12.61 -56.41
C LYS A 5 18.17 12.75 -56.43
N PHE A 6 18.84 11.67 -55.99
CA PHE A 6 19.65 10.75 -56.81
C PHE A 6 20.11 9.61 -55.86
N ILE A 7 19.64 8.43 -55.88
CA ILE A 7 19.67 7.25 -56.77
C ILE A 7 21.07 6.64 -56.89
N SER A 8 21.08 5.40 -56.45
CA SER A 8 21.61 4.18 -57.06
C SER A 8 23.09 3.90 -57.11
N GLY A 9 23.44 2.83 -56.43
CA GLY A 9 24.02 1.65 -57.08
C GLY A 9 25.54 1.58 -57.07
N VAL A 10 26.09 0.66 -56.30
CA VAL A 10 27.06 -0.32 -56.80
C VAL A 10 27.09 -1.53 -55.86
N THR A 11 26.57 -2.64 -56.34
CA THR A 11 26.87 -3.98 -55.88
C THR A 11 28.33 -4.31 -56.22
N SER A 12 29.08 -4.73 -55.22
CA SER A 12 30.27 -5.57 -55.47
C SER A 12 30.54 -6.40 -54.20
N ALA A 13 30.41 -7.68 -54.43
CA ALA A 13 30.78 -8.73 -53.49
C ALA A 13 32.26 -8.62 -53.11
N PHE A 14 32.50 -8.64 -51.80
CA PHE A 14 33.81 -9.06 -51.26
C PHE A 14 33.55 -10.09 -50.19
N LEU A 15 33.57 -11.34 -50.66
CA LEU A 15 33.82 -12.47 -49.76
C LEU A 15 35.31 -12.42 -49.37
N LEU A 16 35.57 -12.10 -48.14
CA LEU A 16 36.88 -12.40 -47.54
C LEU A 16 36.65 -12.79 -46.09
N SER A 17 36.96 -14.00 -45.83
CA SER A 17 37.23 -14.67 -44.57
C SER A 17 37.66 -13.72 -43.46
N ILE A 18 36.80 -13.51 -42.50
CA ILE A 18 37.18 -13.03 -41.19
C ILE A 18 37.01 -14.21 -40.24
N SER A 19 38.14 -14.74 -39.85
CA SER A 19 38.33 -15.63 -38.73
C SER A 19 37.46 -15.22 -37.57
N SER A 20 36.71 -16.19 -37.08
CA SER A 20 35.99 -16.15 -35.81
C SER A 20 37.00 -15.86 -34.67
N GLN A 21 37.25 -14.60 -34.40
CA GLN A 21 37.55 -14.19 -33.05
C GLN A 21 36.21 -14.10 -32.29
N LEU A 22 35.92 -15.17 -31.59
CA LEU A 22 35.00 -15.08 -30.45
C LEU A 22 35.52 -13.93 -29.60
N MET A 23 34.85 -12.80 -29.67
CA MET A 23 34.82 -11.89 -28.54
C MET A 23 34.19 -12.69 -27.42
N ALA A 24 35.01 -13.25 -26.55
CA ALA A 24 34.56 -13.58 -25.20
C ALA A 24 34.01 -12.26 -24.65
N SER A 25 32.67 -12.15 -24.61
CA SER A 25 32.04 -11.19 -23.75
C SER A 25 32.55 -11.55 -22.37
N ASP A 26 33.41 -10.71 -21.87
CA ASP A 26 33.79 -10.69 -20.48
C ASP A 26 32.45 -10.33 -19.73
N THR A 27 31.65 -11.36 -19.52
CA THR A 27 30.63 -11.32 -18.47
C THR A 27 31.45 -11.35 -17.20
N SER A 28 31.90 -10.16 -16.77
CA SER A 28 32.20 -9.96 -15.38
C SER A 28 30.91 -10.30 -14.66
N GLU A 29 30.76 -11.55 -14.25
CA GLU A 29 29.89 -11.91 -13.13
C GLU A 29 30.40 -11.00 -12.01
N THR A 30 29.67 -9.87 -11.81
CA THR A 30 29.72 -9.17 -10.56
C THR A 30 29.28 -10.23 -9.57
N GLU A 31 30.24 -10.86 -8.91
CA GLU A 31 29.99 -11.63 -7.69
C GLU A 31 29.15 -10.70 -6.81
N HIS A 32 27.83 -10.90 -6.83
CA HIS A 32 26.97 -10.39 -5.79
C HIS A 32 27.52 -11.04 -4.52
N LYS A 33 28.39 -10.31 -3.80
CA LYS A 33 28.81 -10.72 -2.46
C LYS A 33 27.55 -11.09 -1.72
N SER A 34 27.37 -12.39 -1.50
CA SER A 34 26.25 -12.91 -0.74
C SER A 34 26.27 -12.19 0.61
N HIS A 35 25.19 -11.49 0.94
CA HIS A 35 25.09 -10.86 2.25
C HIS A 35 25.26 -11.92 3.32
N ASP A 36 26.10 -11.66 4.31
CA ASP A 36 26.29 -12.58 5.44
C ASP A 36 25.02 -12.60 6.29
N MET A 37 24.26 -13.69 6.15
CA MET A 37 23.00 -13.91 6.86
C MET A 37 23.21 -14.76 8.13
N SER A 38 24.46 -15.11 8.47
CA SER A 38 24.77 -16.03 9.57
C SER A 38 24.31 -15.54 10.97
N LYS A 39 24.09 -14.24 11.11
CA LYS A 39 23.61 -13.61 12.36
C LYS A 39 22.10 -13.49 12.45
N MET A 40 21.37 -13.89 11.38
CA MET A 40 19.92 -13.77 11.40
C MET A 40 19.29 -14.97 12.11
N PRO A 41 18.34 -14.74 13.03
CA PRO A 41 17.59 -15.82 13.68
C PRO A 41 16.82 -16.66 12.66
N GLU A 42 16.86 -17.99 12.78
CA GLU A 42 16.21 -18.93 11.85
C GLU A 42 14.68 -18.69 11.75
N ASN A 43 14.04 -18.24 12.85
CA ASN A 43 12.61 -17.97 12.90
C ASN A 43 12.18 -16.68 12.16
N TRP A 44 13.11 -15.94 11.54
CA TRP A 44 12.82 -14.71 10.81
C TRP A 44 12.31 -14.95 9.39
N THR A 45 12.50 -16.13 8.83
CA THR A 45 11.96 -16.50 7.51
C THR A 45 10.65 -17.25 7.66
N LYS A 46 9.55 -16.75 7.06
CA LYS A 46 8.23 -17.38 7.03
C LYS A 46 7.54 -17.08 5.69
N ASP A 47 6.45 -17.78 5.41
CA ASP A 47 5.75 -17.76 4.12
C ASP A 47 4.44 -16.94 4.12
N GLU A 48 4.38 -15.84 4.87
CA GLU A 48 3.18 -15.02 4.94
C GLU A 48 2.68 -14.58 3.56
N GLN A 49 1.36 -14.62 3.41
CA GLN A 49 0.66 -14.08 2.26
C GLN A 49 0.02 -12.74 2.66
N ILE A 50 0.46 -11.66 2.04
CA ILE A 50 0.02 -10.30 2.35
C ILE A 50 -0.69 -9.73 1.13
N ALA A 51 -1.97 -9.40 1.26
CA ALA A 51 -2.74 -8.75 0.20
C ALA A 51 -2.91 -7.26 0.49
N MET A 52 -2.43 -6.42 -0.42
CA MET A 52 -2.57 -4.97 -0.38
C MET A 52 -3.48 -4.52 -1.51
N LEU A 53 -4.68 -4.06 -1.16
CA LEU A 53 -5.68 -3.59 -2.13
C LEU A 53 -5.22 -2.29 -2.80
N ILE A 54 -5.48 -2.17 -4.12
CA ILE A 54 -5.45 -0.89 -4.83
C ILE A 54 -6.70 -0.73 -5.68
N TYR A 55 -7.13 0.51 -5.86
CA TYR A 55 -8.28 0.92 -6.65
C TYR A 55 -8.04 2.34 -7.22
N PRO A 56 -8.72 2.76 -8.30
CA PRO A 56 -8.47 4.07 -8.91
C PRO A 56 -8.56 5.22 -7.92
N GLY A 57 -7.51 6.04 -7.85
CA GLY A 57 -7.41 7.20 -6.97
C GLY A 57 -7.10 6.86 -5.50
N PHE A 58 -6.59 5.67 -5.18
CA PHE A 58 -6.05 5.38 -3.85
C PHE A 58 -4.90 6.35 -3.52
N THR A 59 -4.66 6.65 -2.25
CA THR A 59 -3.54 7.50 -1.83
C THR A 59 -2.23 6.73 -1.91
N ALA A 60 -1.32 7.19 -2.77
CA ALA A 60 -0.09 6.45 -3.08
C ALA A 60 0.76 6.13 -1.84
N LEU A 61 0.99 7.12 -0.96
CA LEU A 61 1.83 6.92 0.21
C LEU A 61 1.18 6.01 1.28
N ASP A 62 -0.17 5.96 1.33
CA ASP A 62 -0.90 5.01 2.18
C ASP A 62 -0.53 3.56 1.84
N LEU A 63 -0.26 3.27 0.57
CA LEU A 63 0.16 1.96 0.09
C LEU A 63 1.66 1.75 0.25
N ILE A 64 2.47 2.67 -0.28
CA ILE A 64 3.93 2.50 -0.45
C ILE A 64 4.63 2.44 0.91
N GLY A 65 4.20 3.25 1.89
CA GLY A 65 4.79 3.25 3.23
C GLY A 65 4.74 1.88 3.90
N PRO A 66 3.57 1.30 4.14
CA PRO A 66 3.47 -0.05 4.72
C PRO A 66 3.99 -1.14 3.79
N GLN A 67 3.90 -0.98 2.46
CA GLN A 67 4.43 -1.94 1.50
C GLN A 67 5.94 -2.12 1.65
N TYR A 68 6.68 -1.04 1.87
CA TYR A 68 8.12 -1.12 2.12
C TYR A 68 8.44 -1.99 3.34
N MET A 69 7.69 -1.84 4.44
CA MET A 69 7.87 -2.65 5.64
C MET A 69 7.48 -4.13 5.42
N PHE A 70 6.39 -4.38 4.71
CA PHE A 70 5.94 -5.74 4.42
C PHE A 70 6.85 -6.46 3.42
N ALA A 71 7.40 -5.75 2.43
CA ALA A 71 8.36 -6.30 1.48
C ALA A 71 9.69 -6.69 2.14
N GLY A 72 10.02 -6.08 3.28
CA GLY A 72 11.17 -6.44 4.09
C GLY A 72 11.00 -7.73 4.90
N LEU A 73 9.81 -8.34 4.95
CA LEU A 73 9.57 -9.62 5.66
C LEU A 73 10.16 -10.79 4.84
N MET A 74 11.19 -11.42 5.38
CA MET A 74 11.87 -12.55 4.74
C MET A 74 10.92 -13.73 4.52
N GLY A 75 10.83 -14.20 3.28
CA GLY A 75 9.96 -15.30 2.85
C GLY A 75 8.50 -14.91 2.59
N ALA A 76 8.04 -13.74 3.03
CA ALA A 76 6.69 -13.28 2.77
C ALA A 76 6.45 -12.94 1.29
N LYS A 77 5.21 -13.09 0.84
CA LYS A 77 4.76 -12.68 -0.50
C LYS A 77 3.77 -11.54 -0.38
N VAL A 78 4.13 -10.38 -0.93
CA VAL A 78 3.27 -9.20 -0.99
C VAL A 78 2.57 -9.17 -2.35
N HIS A 79 1.24 -9.21 -2.31
CA HIS A 79 0.36 -9.15 -3.47
C HIS A 79 -0.27 -7.77 -3.55
N ILE A 80 -0.02 -7.05 -4.64
CA ILE A 80 -0.75 -5.82 -4.97
C ILE A 80 -2.00 -6.24 -5.73
N VAL A 81 -3.17 -6.03 -5.13
CA VAL A 81 -4.42 -6.67 -5.54
C VAL A 81 -5.41 -5.65 -6.10
N SER A 82 -5.99 -5.94 -7.25
CA SER A 82 -7.09 -5.17 -7.81
C SER A 82 -8.09 -6.08 -8.55
N GLU A 83 -9.18 -5.51 -9.09
CA GLU A 83 -10.17 -6.27 -9.87
C GLU A 83 -9.55 -6.89 -11.12
N THR A 84 -8.62 -6.18 -11.77
CA THR A 84 -7.92 -6.60 -12.98
C THR A 84 -6.42 -6.31 -12.87
N LEU A 85 -5.62 -6.83 -13.80
CA LEU A 85 -4.19 -6.52 -13.90
C LEU A 85 -3.90 -5.22 -14.68
N LYS A 86 -4.92 -4.43 -15.04
CA LYS A 86 -4.72 -3.12 -15.67
C LYS A 86 -4.04 -2.15 -14.69
N PRO A 87 -3.17 -1.26 -15.21
CA PRO A 87 -2.55 -0.22 -14.39
C PRO A 87 -3.59 0.64 -13.64
N ILE A 88 -3.33 0.93 -12.39
CA ILE A 88 -4.18 1.75 -11.51
C ILE A 88 -3.41 3.01 -11.13
N THR A 89 -4.01 4.17 -11.36
CA THR A 89 -3.42 5.47 -11.03
C THR A 89 -3.93 5.97 -9.68
N SER A 90 -3.01 6.42 -8.84
CA SER A 90 -3.26 6.99 -7.51
C SER A 90 -3.77 8.44 -7.59
N ASP A 91 -4.08 9.02 -6.43
CA ASP A 91 -4.44 10.43 -6.24
C ASP A 91 -3.34 11.42 -6.65
N THR A 92 -2.09 11.00 -6.58
CA THR A 92 -0.90 11.79 -6.93
C THR A 92 -0.30 11.42 -8.29
N ASN A 93 -1.08 10.78 -9.17
CA ASN A 93 -0.68 10.36 -10.52
C ASN A 93 0.45 9.31 -10.58
N ILE A 94 0.71 8.58 -9.50
CA ILE A 94 1.58 7.41 -9.53
C ILE A 94 0.76 6.23 -10.03
N THR A 95 1.24 5.56 -11.08
CA THR A 95 0.57 4.39 -11.66
C THR A 95 1.25 3.11 -11.22
N ILE A 96 0.47 2.17 -10.68
CA ILE A 96 0.92 0.88 -10.19
C ILE A 96 0.22 -0.23 -10.97
N ILE A 97 0.96 -1.25 -11.36
CA ILE A 97 0.44 -2.47 -12.00
C ILE A 97 0.16 -3.49 -10.89
N PRO A 98 -1.11 -3.96 -10.73
CA PRO A 98 -1.42 -5.03 -9.78
C PRO A 98 -0.65 -6.31 -10.10
N THR A 99 -0.23 -7.05 -9.08
CA THR A 99 0.46 -8.34 -9.25
C THR A 99 -0.52 -9.51 -9.30
N THR A 100 -1.77 -9.33 -8.83
CA THR A 100 -2.81 -10.35 -8.83
C THR A 100 -4.21 -9.74 -8.82
N THR A 101 -5.22 -10.57 -9.02
CA THR A 101 -6.64 -10.18 -9.03
C THR A 101 -7.39 -10.73 -7.81
N TYR A 102 -8.61 -10.22 -7.52
CA TYR A 102 -9.45 -10.62 -6.39
C TYR A 102 -9.69 -12.13 -6.29
N ASP A 103 -9.83 -12.80 -7.44
CA ASP A 103 -10.09 -14.23 -7.55
C ASP A 103 -8.83 -15.10 -7.39
N LYS A 104 -7.64 -14.54 -7.68
CA LYS A 104 -6.36 -15.27 -7.65
C LYS A 104 -5.56 -15.08 -6.37
N VAL A 105 -5.95 -14.13 -5.53
CA VAL A 105 -5.28 -13.90 -4.23
C VAL A 105 -5.48 -15.13 -3.32
N PRO A 106 -4.44 -15.61 -2.61
CA PRO A 106 -4.56 -16.74 -1.67
C PRO A 106 -5.65 -16.53 -0.62
N ASP A 107 -6.24 -17.60 -0.12
CA ASP A 107 -7.24 -17.53 0.95
C ASP A 107 -6.63 -17.44 2.35
N ASN A 108 -5.41 -17.95 2.54
CA ASN A 108 -4.68 -17.98 3.81
C ASN A 108 -3.88 -16.69 4.05
N LEU A 109 -4.54 -15.54 4.02
CA LEU A 109 -3.86 -14.26 4.21
C LEU A 109 -3.40 -14.07 5.67
N SER A 110 -2.12 -13.75 5.81
CA SER A 110 -1.58 -13.23 7.07
C SER A 110 -1.99 -11.77 7.29
N VAL A 111 -2.07 -10.99 6.21
CA VAL A 111 -2.50 -9.58 6.26
C VAL A 111 -3.40 -9.26 5.08
N LEU A 112 -4.53 -8.63 5.35
CA LEU A 112 -5.29 -7.86 4.38
C LEU A 112 -5.08 -6.37 4.69
N PHE A 113 -4.55 -5.61 3.74
CA PHE A 113 -4.28 -4.18 3.89
C PHE A 113 -5.11 -3.34 2.91
N ILE A 114 -5.71 -2.25 3.41
CA ILE A 114 -6.55 -1.33 2.65
C ILE A 114 -6.01 0.10 2.77
N PRO A 115 -5.53 0.74 1.68
CA PRO A 115 -5.14 2.14 1.66
C PRO A 115 -6.37 3.06 1.64
N GLY A 116 -6.20 4.32 2.02
CA GLY A 116 -7.20 5.35 1.82
C GLY A 116 -7.18 5.92 0.40
N GLY A 117 -7.92 7.03 0.20
CA GLY A 117 -8.06 7.66 -1.12
C GLY A 117 -9.07 8.80 -1.18
N GLY A 118 -9.34 9.48 -0.06
CA GLY A 118 -10.29 10.59 -0.04
C GLY A 118 -11.64 10.23 -0.72
N GLU A 119 -12.07 11.00 -1.70
CA GLU A 119 -13.30 10.76 -2.46
C GLU A 119 -13.34 9.41 -3.19
N SER A 120 -12.18 8.83 -3.51
CA SER A 120 -12.12 7.51 -4.14
C SER A 120 -12.57 6.38 -3.21
N VAL A 121 -12.47 6.58 -1.89
CA VAL A 121 -13.04 5.65 -0.89
C VAL A 121 -14.58 5.60 -1.00
N ILE A 122 -15.24 6.73 -1.25
CA ILE A 122 -16.70 6.77 -1.44
C ILE A 122 -17.11 5.91 -2.64
N LYS A 123 -16.35 6.00 -3.73
CA LYS A 123 -16.55 5.17 -4.93
C LYS A 123 -16.26 3.69 -4.64
N ALA A 124 -15.19 3.40 -3.91
CA ALA A 124 -14.81 2.04 -3.52
C ALA A 124 -15.88 1.37 -2.65
N LEU A 125 -16.45 2.09 -1.69
CA LEU A 125 -17.58 1.64 -0.85
C LEU A 125 -18.83 1.26 -1.66
N SER A 126 -19.03 1.89 -2.83
CA SER A 126 -20.14 1.61 -3.74
C SER A 126 -19.82 0.53 -4.79
N ASN A 127 -18.59 0.02 -4.82
CA ASN A 127 -18.18 -1.05 -5.72
C ASN A 127 -18.41 -2.42 -5.07
N GLU A 128 -19.48 -3.11 -5.46
CA GLU A 128 -19.86 -4.41 -4.89
C GLU A 128 -18.75 -5.47 -5.01
N LYS A 129 -18.04 -5.53 -6.13
CA LYS A 129 -16.98 -6.52 -6.34
C LYS A 129 -15.81 -6.30 -5.35
N LEU A 130 -15.42 -5.04 -5.16
CA LEU A 130 -14.39 -4.66 -4.20
C LEU A 130 -14.85 -4.99 -2.79
N MET A 131 -16.07 -4.59 -2.41
CA MET A 131 -16.61 -4.82 -1.08
C MET A 131 -16.76 -6.32 -0.76
N ASN A 132 -17.21 -7.12 -1.73
CA ASN A 132 -17.30 -8.58 -1.59
C ASN A 132 -15.92 -9.21 -1.41
N PHE A 133 -14.90 -8.75 -2.16
CA PHE A 133 -13.51 -9.17 -1.96
C PHE A 133 -13.05 -8.86 -0.53
N VAL A 134 -13.24 -7.61 -0.05
CA VAL A 134 -12.82 -7.19 1.29
C VAL A 134 -13.52 -8.00 2.38
N ARG A 135 -14.84 -8.21 2.28
CA ARG A 135 -15.59 -9.04 3.23
C ARG A 135 -15.07 -10.46 3.26
N LYS A 136 -14.95 -11.10 2.08
CA LYS A 136 -14.54 -12.51 1.96
C LYS A 136 -13.14 -12.74 2.50
N LYS A 137 -12.16 -11.91 2.13
CA LYS A 137 -10.77 -12.08 2.56
C LYS A 137 -10.57 -11.59 3.99
N GLY A 138 -11.22 -10.48 4.37
CA GLY A 138 -11.12 -9.93 5.73
C GLY A 138 -11.73 -10.84 6.79
N SER A 139 -12.76 -11.64 6.49
CA SER A 139 -13.32 -12.59 7.45
C SER A 139 -12.36 -13.72 7.84
N LYS A 140 -11.31 -13.98 7.03
CA LYS A 140 -10.36 -15.09 7.20
C LYS A 140 -8.93 -14.65 7.50
N ALA A 141 -8.56 -13.42 7.15
CA ALA A 141 -7.20 -12.92 7.32
C ALA A 141 -6.79 -12.89 8.81
N LYS A 142 -5.53 -13.25 9.09
CA LYS A 142 -4.99 -13.20 10.46
C LYS A 142 -5.02 -11.77 11.01
N PHE A 143 -4.57 -10.78 10.22
CA PHE A 143 -4.66 -9.36 10.53
C PHE A 143 -5.41 -8.61 9.43
N ILE A 144 -6.33 -7.73 9.84
CA ILE A 144 -7.08 -6.83 8.97
C ILE A 144 -6.60 -5.42 9.26
N THR A 145 -6.04 -4.77 8.25
CA THR A 145 -5.29 -3.54 8.44
C THR A 145 -5.68 -2.48 7.43
N SER A 146 -5.56 -1.22 7.80
CA SER A 146 -5.79 -0.09 6.90
C SER A 146 -5.04 1.15 7.35
N THR A 147 -4.79 2.06 6.41
CA THR A 147 -4.28 3.40 6.70
C THR A 147 -5.27 4.43 6.20
N CYS A 148 -5.31 5.61 6.87
CA CYS A 148 -6.08 6.77 6.46
C CYS A 148 -7.58 6.42 6.33
N THR A 149 -8.23 6.88 5.27
CA THR A 149 -9.66 6.60 5.01
C THR A 149 -9.93 5.17 4.54
N GLY A 150 -8.92 4.31 4.38
CA GLY A 150 -9.09 2.88 4.10
C GLY A 150 -9.87 2.13 5.17
N SER A 151 -9.82 2.62 6.41
CA SER A 151 -10.64 2.10 7.52
C SER A 151 -12.16 2.25 7.30
N LEU A 152 -12.61 3.22 6.49
CA LEU A 152 -14.02 3.35 6.10
C LEU A 152 -14.47 2.18 5.22
N ILE A 153 -13.60 1.67 4.35
CA ILE A 153 -13.87 0.47 3.53
C ILE A 153 -14.03 -0.74 4.45
N LEU A 154 -13.16 -0.89 5.45
CA LEU A 154 -13.29 -1.95 6.45
C LEU A 154 -14.59 -1.80 7.27
N ALA A 155 -14.97 -0.57 7.65
CA ALA A 155 -16.20 -0.29 8.35
C ALA A 155 -17.43 -0.65 7.51
N GLY A 156 -17.48 -0.23 6.23
CA GLY A 156 -18.54 -0.58 5.29
C GLY A 156 -18.62 -2.07 4.93
N ALA A 157 -17.50 -2.80 5.10
CA ALA A 157 -17.49 -4.25 4.99
C ALA A 157 -17.96 -4.98 6.28
N GLY A 158 -18.31 -4.25 7.36
CA GLY A 158 -18.70 -4.80 8.65
C GLY A 158 -17.53 -5.36 9.48
N LEU A 159 -16.29 -5.17 9.03
CA LEU A 159 -15.11 -5.77 9.66
C LEU A 159 -14.63 -5.01 10.90
N LEU A 160 -15.15 -3.81 11.16
CA LEU A 160 -14.81 -2.99 12.33
C LEU A 160 -15.93 -2.88 13.35
N ASN A 161 -17.06 -3.57 13.17
CA ASN A 161 -18.17 -3.51 14.11
C ASN A 161 -17.76 -4.00 15.50
N GLY A 162 -17.90 -3.14 16.53
CA GLY A 162 -17.46 -3.41 17.91
C GLY A 162 -15.96 -3.39 18.13
N TYR A 163 -15.18 -2.86 17.17
CA TYR A 163 -13.72 -2.69 17.30
C TYR A 163 -13.36 -1.22 17.48
N LYS A 164 -12.33 -0.96 18.28
CA LYS A 164 -11.61 0.31 18.31
C LYS A 164 -10.85 0.48 17.00
N ALA A 165 -10.94 1.66 16.39
CA ALA A 165 -10.25 1.93 15.12
C ALA A 165 -9.95 3.42 14.97
N THR A 166 -8.93 3.74 14.17
CA THR A 166 -8.62 5.10 13.76
C THR A 166 -8.75 5.26 12.24
N SER A 167 -8.75 6.50 11.79
CA SER A 167 -8.80 6.91 10.39
C SER A 167 -8.06 8.25 10.25
N HIS A 168 -7.96 8.77 9.02
CA HIS A 168 -7.61 10.17 8.83
C HIS A 168 -8.54 11.04 9.68
N TRP A 169 -7.98 12.04 10.38
CA TRP A 169 -8.71 12.83 11.38
C TRP A 169 -10.02 13.45 10.86
N VAL A 170 -10.04 13.88 9.59
CA VAL A 170 -11.25 14.43 8.93
C VAL A 170 -12.38 13.40 8.83
N ALA A 171 -12.04 12.12 8.72
CA ALA A 171 -13.00 11.05 8.45
C ALA A 171 -13.26 10.13 9.65
N ARG A 172 -12.51 10.28 10.73
CA ARG A 172 -12.51 9.35 11.86
C ARG A 172 -13.88 9.12 12.45
N ASP A 173 -14.68 10.18 12.62
CA ASP A 173 -16.03 10.07 13.19
C ASP A 173 -17.01 9.29 12.31
N ALA A 174 -16.70 9.16 11.01
CA ALA A 174 -17.50 8.36 10.10
C ALA A 174 -17.42 6.85 10.37
N LEU A 175 -16.39 6.38 11.10
CA LEU A 175 -16.24 4.98 11.49
C LEU A 175 -17.42 4.47 12.33
N SER A 176 -18.02 5.31 13.17
CA SER A 176 -19.20 4.97 13.97
C SER A 176 -20.39 4.52 13.13
N ALA A 177 -20.49 4.97 11.88
CA ALA A 177 -21.55 4.53 10.96
C ALA A 177 -21.47 3.02 10.62
N GLY A 178 -20.29 2.41 10.75
CA GLY A 178 -20.04 0.97 10.60
C GLY A 178 -19.93 0.22 11.93
N GLY A 179 -20.37 0.84 13.04
CA GLY A 179 -20.33 0.23 14.37
C GLY A 179 -18.94 0.18 15.02
N ALA A 180 -17.93 0.83 14.45
CA ALA A 180 -16.60 0.95 15.06
C ALA A 180 -16.60 2.00 16.17
N ILE A 181 -15.64 1.89 17.09
CA ILE A 181 -15.37 2.85 18.17
C ILE A 181 -14.18 3.72 17.72
N PRO A 182 -14.41 4.99 17.29
CA PRO A 182 -13.34 5.86 16.82
C PRO A 182 -12.37 6.22 17.94
N ILE A 183 -11.06 6.08 17.69
CA ILE A 183 -9.98 6.41 18.63
C ILE A 183 -9.01 7.40 17.96
N ASP A 184 -8.62 8.44 18.71
CA ASP A 184 -7.66 9.45 18.26
C ASP A 184 -6.23 9.02 18.61
N GLU A 185 -5.73 8.03 17.87
CA GLU A 185 -4.40 7.50 18.01
C GLU A 185 -3.76 7.30 16.64
N ARG A 186 -2.43 7.40 16.56
CA ARG A 186 -1.71 7.25 15.30
C ARG A 186 -1.82 5.84 14.71
N VAL A 187 -1.73 4.81 15.58
CA VAL A 187 -1.99 3.41 15.25
C VAL A 187 -2.85 2.81 16.36
N VAL A 188 -3.97 2.21 16.00
CA VAL A 188 -4.88 1.51 16.92
C VAL A 188 -4.80 0.02 16.65
N ILE A 189 -4.52 -0.74 17.72
CA ILE A 189 -4.57 -2.20 17.72
C ILE A 189 -5.76 -2.63 18.58
N ASP A 190 -6.71 -3.32 18.00
CA ASP A 190 -7.78 -3.99 18.74
C ASP A 190 -7.93 -5.43 18.23
N ARG A 191 -7.47 -6.36 19.03
CA ARG A 191 -7.41 -7.78 18.65
C ARG A 191 -6.62 -7.94 17.34
N ASN A 192 -7.24 -8.38 16.27
CA ASN A 192 -6.61 -8.54 14.96
C ASN A 192 -6.96 -7.42 13.96
N ARG A 193 -7.48 -6.29 14.43
CA ARG A 193 -7.69 -5.07 13.64
C ARG A 193 -6.58 -4.09 13.97
N ILE A 194 -5.87 -3.63 12.95
CA ILE A 194 -4.79 -2.67 13.13
C ILE A 194 -5.02 -1.55 12.12
N THR A 195 -5.33 -0.36 12.61
CA THR A 195 -5.65 0.80 11.77
C THR A 195 -4.68 1.94 12.04
N GLY A 196 -4.19 2.57 10.99
CA GLY A 196 -3.36 3.76 11.02
C GLY A 196 -4.17 5.01 10.69
N ALA A 197 -3.84 6.12 11.32
CA ALA A 197 -4.48 7.42 11.12
C ALA A 197 -4.18 8.01 9.73
N GLY A 198 -3.65 9.23 9.64
CA GLY A 198 -3.33 9.87 8.36
C GLY A 198 -2.18 9.17 7.62
N VAL A 199 -1.97 9.61 6.41
CA VAL A 199 -1.11 9.03 5.36
C VAL A 199 0.20 8.40 5.85
N THR A 200 1.00 9.15 6.61
CA THR A 200 2.31 8.69 7.08
C THR A 200 2.25 7.66 8.21
N ALA A 201 1.09 7.51 8.88
CA ALA A 201 0.90 6.49 9.90
C ALA A 201 0.99 5.06 9.35
N GLY A 202 0.90 4.90 8.02
CA GLY A 202 1.10 3.62 7.35
C GLY A 202 2.47 3.01 7.59
N ILE A 203 3.52 3.81 7.75
CA ILE A 203 4.88 3.32 8.06
C ILE A 203 4.92 2.73 9.47
N ASP A 204 4.38 3.44 10.46
CA ASP A 204 4.32 2.98 11.85
C ASP A 204 3.42 1.74 11.98
N LEU A 205 2.29 1.72 11.25
CA LEU A 205 1.43 0.54 11.15
C LEU A 205 2.20 -0.64 10.55
N GLY A 206 2.96 -0.43 9.48
CA GLY A 206 3.78 -1.46 8.85
C GLY A 206 4.77 -2.07 9.83
N LEU A 207 5.53 -1.26 10.57
CA LEU A 207 6.43 -1.71 11.63
C LEU A 207 5.70 -2.46 12.75
N THR A 208 4.53 -1.96 13.16
CA THR A 208 3.67 -2.62 14.15
C THR A 208 3.25 -4.02 13.70
N VAL A 209 2.78 -4.16 12.46
CA VAL A 209 2.38 -5.47 11.92
C VAL A 209 3.58 -6.40 11.78
N VAL A 210 4.74 -5.88 11.35
CA VAL A 210 5.98 -6.65 11.28
C VAL A 210 6.36 -7.21 12.64
N SER A 211 6.29 -6.41 13.72
CA SER A 211 6.59 -6.89 15.07
C SER A 211 5.65 -8.00 15.54
N LEU A 212 4.38 -7.94 15.14
CA LEU A 212 3.38 -8.97 15.44
C LEU A 212 3.53 -10.26 14.61
N LEU A 213 4.10 -10.15 13.41
CA LEU A 213 4.38 -11.29 12.53
C LEU A 213 5.71 -11.98 12.84
N ARG A 214 6.66 -11.26 13.35
CA ARG A 214 8.01 -11.71 13.75
C ARG A 214 8.23 -11.48 15.23
N ASP A 215 8.96 -10.41 15.54
CA ASP A 215 9.28 -9.92 16.87
C ASP A 215 9.73 -8.44 16.81
N ASN A 216 9.96 -7.84 17.96
CA ASN A 216 10.38 -6.45 18.05
C ASN A 216 11.77 -6.21 17.46
N LEU A 217 12.69 -7.16 17.60
CA LEU A 217 14.04 -7.03 17.05
C LEU A 217 14.01 -6.96 15.52
N TYR A 218 13.17 -7.81 14.87
CA TYR A 218 12.98 -7.76 13.44
C TYR A 218 12.44 -6.39 12.99
N ALA A 219 11.39 -5.88 13.64
CA ALA A 219 10.81 -4.58 13.33
C ALA A 219 11.83 -3.44 13.51
N GLN A 220 12.61 -3.46 14.59
CA GLN A 220 13.68 -2.49 14.83
C GLN A 220 14.79 -2.58 13.79
N THR A 221 15.13 -3.77 13.32
CA THR A 221 16.11 -3.97 12.25
C THR A 221 15.59 -3.37 10.92
N LEU A 222 14.33 -3.56 10.57
CA LEU A 222 13.73 -2.91 9.39
C LEU A 222 13.62 -1.39 9.55
N GLN A 223 13.30 -0.90 10.74
CA GLN A 223 13.28 0.53 11.01
C GLN A 223 14.66 1.16 10.82
N LEU A 224 15.71 0.49 11.31
CA LEU A 224 17.10 0.93 11.13
C LEU A 224 17.53 0.87 9.67
N LEU A 225 17.17 -0.21 8.95
CA LEU A 225 17.47 -0.35 7.53
C LEU A 225 16.83 0.77 6.69
N ALA A 226 15.64 1.20 7.08
CA ALA A 226 14.94 2.32 6.44
C ALA A 226 15.43 3.70 6.90
N GLU A 227 16.32 3.78 7.89
CA GLU A 227 16.66 5.02 8.60
C GLU A 227 15.41 5.82 9.01
N TYR A 228 14.32 5.11 9.36
CA TYR A 228 13.07 5.76 9.75
C TYR A 228 13.18 6.38 11.13
N ALA A 229 13.70 7.61 11.15
CA ALA A 229 13.84 8.47 12.32
C ALA A 229 13.23 9.85 12.04
N PRO A 230 11.88 9.97 11.94
CA PRO A 230 11.20 11.16 11.44
C PRO A 230 11.50 12.39 12.32
N LYS A 231 11.92 13.47 11.66
CA LYS A 231 12.17 14.77 12.29
C LYS A 231 11.58 15.87 11.40
N PRO A 232 10.24 16.04 11.39
CA PRO A 232 9.60 17.03 10.55
C PRO A 232 10.00 18.45 10.95
N PRO A 233 10.11 19.39 9.99
CA PRO A 233 10.51 20.76 10.27
C PRO A 233 9.45 21.57 11.05
N PHE A 234 8.20 21.09 11.06
CA PHE A 234 7.07 21.72 11.75
C PHE A 234 6.38 20.74 12.68
N ASN A 235 5.89 21.25 13.82
CA ASN A 235 5.06 20.48 14.73
C ASN A 235 3.56 20.77 14.44
N ALA A 236 3.09 20.38 13.26
CA ALA A 236 1.74 20.64 12.76
C ALA A 236 1.08 19.36 12.18
N GLY A 237 1.51 18.19 12.65
CA GLY A 237 1.05 16.91 12.10
C GLY A 237 -0.32 16.43 12.62
N THR A 238 -0.92 17.13 13.58
CA THR A 238 -2.25 16.81 14.13
C THR A 238 -3.11 18.07 14.28
N PRO A 239 -4.45 17.98 14.31
CA PRO A 239 -5.30 19.14 14.56
C PRO A 239 -5.01 19.85 15.90
N ILE A 240 -4.46 19.13 16.89
CA ILE A 240 -4.12 19.69 18.21
C ILE A 240 -2.84 20.53 18.11
N THR A 241 -1.89 20.15 17.30
CA THR A 241 -0.57 20.79 17.21
C THR A 241 -0.47 21.78 16.04
N ALA A 242 -1.36 21.66 15.03
CA ALA A 242 -1.36 22.54 13.87
C ALA A 242 -1.92 23.94 14.21
N PRO A 243 -1.49 25.00 13.48
CA PRO A 243 -2.15 26.27 13.55
C PRO A 243 -3.66 26.16 13.23
N LYS A 244 -4.49 26.90 13.98
CA LYS A 244 -5.95 26.85 13.83
C LYS A 244 -6.39 27.15 12.38
N GLU A 245 -5.75 28.12 11.74
CA GLU A 245 -6.00 28.48 10.33
C GLU A 245 -5.76 27.27 9.39
N ALA A 246 -4.69 26.49 9.60
CA ALA A 246 -4.43 25.31 8.79
C ALA A 246 -5.51 24.23 8.98
N VAL A 247 -5.99 24.05 10.20
CA VAL A 247 -7.11 23.14 10.49
C VAL A 247 -8.40 23.58 9.79
N GLU A 248 -8.71 24.88 9.83
CA GLU A 248 -9.88 25.48 9.17
C GLU A 248 -9.83 25.30 7.65
N ILE A 249 -8.66 25.56 7.03
CA ILE A 249 -8.44 25.35 5.59
C ILE A 249 -8.73 23.90 5.20
N ILE A 250 -8.12 22.93 5.89
CA ILE A 250 -8.31 21.51 5.57
C ILE A 250 -9.76 21.08 5.83
N THR A 251 -10.36 21.50 6.94
CA THR A 251 -11.77 21.20 7.22
C THR A 251 -12.69 21.73 6.12
N SER A 252 -12.44 22.94 5.63
CA SER A 252 -13.19 23.53 4.52
C SER A 252 -13.01 22.76 3.22
N MET A 253 -11.79 22.30 2.91
CA MET A 253 -11.50 21.50 1.71
C MET A 253 -12.29 20.18 1.69
N PHE A 254 -12.47 19.54 2.84
CA PHE A 254 -13.22 18.29 2.93
C PHE A 254 -14.74 18.51 3.01
N GLY A 255 -15.21 19.72 3.38
CA GLY A 255 -16.63 20.09 3.38
C GLY A 255 -17.55 19.01 3.99
N ASN A 256 -18.43 18.43 3.17
CA ASN A 256 -19.38 17.41 3.59
C ASN A 256 -18.85 15.97 3.54
N TYR A 257 -17.54 15.78 3.36
CA TYR A 257 -16.94 14.45 3.18
C TYR A 257 -17.32 13.47 4.28
N THR A 258 -17.19 13.87 5.56
CA THR A 258 -17.52 13.02 6.71
C THR A 258 -18.96 12.51 6.67
N LYS A 259 -19.92 13.41 6.36
CA LYS A 259 -21.34 13.06 6.23
C LYS A 259 -21.60 12.11 5.06
N ASN A 260 -20.96 12.37 3.92
CA ASN A 260 -21.04 11.51 2.74
C ASN A 260 -20.47 10.12 3.04
N ALA A 261 -19.33 10.07 3.72
CA ALA A 261 -18.70 8.83 4.14
C ALA A 261 -19.61 8.02 5.09
N GLN A 262 -20.18 8.65 6.12
CA GLN A 262 -21.15 8.01 7.03
C GLN A 262 -22.32 7.38 6.28
N ASN A 263 -22.93 8.14 5.37
CA ASN A 263 -24.07 7.65 4.58
C ASN A 263 -23.66 6.48 3.68
N THR A 264 -22.49 6.55 3.06
CA THR A 264 -22.02 5.49 2.15
C THR A 264 -21.59 4.24 2.92
N VAL A 265 -20.95 4.38 4.08
CA VAL A 265 -20.64 3.25 4.98
C VAL A 265 -21.93 2.52 5.38
N LYS A 266 -22.97 3.26 5.81
CA LYS A 266 -24.27 2.65 6.15
C LYS A 266 -24.89 1.89 4.98
N LYS A 267 -24.85 2.45 3.78
CA LYS A 267 -25.36 1.77 2.56
C LYS A 267 -24.59 0.52 2.21
N ALA A 268 -23.27 0.53 2.40
CA ALA A 268 -22.41 -0.60 2.10
C ALA A 268 -22.59 -1.80 3.06
N LEU A 269 -23.19 -1.59 4.24
CA LEU A 269 -23.48 -2.67 5.21
C LEU A 269 -24.73 -3.51 4.84
N ILE A 270 -25.59 -3.00 3.97
CA ILE A 270 -26.81 -3.66 3.50
C ILE A 270 -26.50 -4.57 2.32
#